data_e0bf513a46e48b770db4a4572f9c16f4
#
_entry.id   e0bf513a46e48b770db4a4572f9c16f4
#
_cell.length_a   1.000
_cell.length_b   1.000
_cell.length_c   1.000
_cell.angle_alpha   90.00
_cell.angle_beta   90.00
_cell.angle_gamma   90.00
#
_symmetry.space_group_name_H-M   'P 1'
#
loop_
_entity.id
_entity.type
_entity.pdbx_description
1 polymer ?
#
loop_
_entity_poly.entity_id
_entity_poly.type
_entity_poly.pdbx_seq_one_letter_code
_entity_poly.pdbx_strand_id
1 'polypeptide(L)'
;MLVARASSRWALPGGTIKRGETPLEAAHRELCEETGVTGQHLVYSMQFTGLAKIHHVFFAEVGPDQTPQANNEIEKCKWFPIDGVDALRASIPTKRIVELVYNHEIRKA
;
A
#
# COMPACT_ATOMS: atom_id res chain seq x y z
N MET A 1 -4.00 4.34 -3.09
CA MET A 1 -2.76 4.92 -3.62
C MET A 1 -1.78 3.82 -3.98
N LEU A 2 -1.21 3.91 -5.16
CA LEU A 2 -0.20 2.95 -5.61
C LEU A 2 1.09 3.67 -5.96
N VAL A 3 2.19 2.95 -5.86
CA VAL A 3 3.53 3.43 -6.19
C VAL A 3 4.17 2.50 -7.21
N ALA A 4 5.14 3.01 -7.95
CA ALA A 4 5.92 2.20 -8.88
C ALA A 4 7.37 2.66 -8.92
N ARG A 5 8.29 1.71 -8.92
CA ARG A 5 9.70 1.95 -9.25
C ARG A 5 9.86 2.05 -10.77
N ALA A 6 11.01 2.52 -11.21
CA ALA A 6 11.31 2.62 -12.65
C ALA A 6 11.07 1.27 -13.33
N SER A 7 10.31 1.29 -14.43
CA SER A 7 9.99 0.10 -15.24
C SER A 7 9.32 -1.04 -14.46
N SER A 8 8.80 -0.76 -13.28
CA SER A 8 8.12 -1.75 -12.45
C SER A 8 6.62 -1.63 -12.53
N ARG A 9 5.95 -2.68 -12.05
CA ARG A 9 4.50 -2.70 -11.91
C ARG A 9 4.06 -1.82 -10.76
N TRP A 10 2.81 -1.36 -10.81
CA TRP A 10 2.20 -0.68 -9.69
C TRP A 10 2.11 -1.61 -8.48
N ALA A 11 2.31 -1.06 -7.30
CA ALA A 11 2.25 -1.81 -6.05
C ALA A 11 1.70 -0.93 -4.93
N LEU A 12 1.16 -1.58 -3.90
CA LEU A 12 0.86 -0.88 -2.66
C LEU A 12 2.17 -0.39 -2.04
N PRO A 13 2.16 0.78 -1.39
CA PRO A 13 3.32 1.22 -0.62
C PRO A 13 3.66 0.18 0.45
N GLY A 14 4.93 -0.09 0.62
CA GLY A 14 5.38 -1.06 1.61
C GLY A 14 6.70 -1.69 1.25
N GLY A 15 7.16 -2.56 2.12
CA GLY A 15 8.42 -3.26 1.93
C GLY A 15 8.70 -4.24 3.06
N THR A 16 9.94 -4.68 3.13
CA THR A 16 10.38 -5.66 4.10
C THR A 16 10.39 -5.08 5.52
N ILE A 17 9.83 -5.81 6.47
CA ILE A 17 9.93 -5.48 7.90
C ILE A 17 11.37 -5.71 8.34
N LYS A 18 12.00 -4.68 8.88
CA LYS A 18 13.37 -4.76 9.35
C LYS A 18 13.43 -5.47 10.70
N ARG A 19 14.60 -6.04 11.00
CA ARG A 19 14.84 -6.69 12.28
C ARG A 19 14.56 -5.71 13.43
N GLY A 20 13.74 -6.13 14.38
CA GLY A 20 13.36 -5.31 15.53
C GLY A 20 12.19 -4.37 15.29
N GLU A 21 11.69 -4.28 14.06
CA GLU A 21 10.52 -3.50 13.72
C GLU A 21 9.25 -4.33 13.90
N THR A 22 8.17 -3.68 14.38
CA THR A 22 6.83 -4.28 14.28
C THR A 22 6.26 -4.05 12.88
N PRO A 23 5.25 -4.82 12.44
CA PRO A 23 4.57 -4.54 11.18
C PRO A 23 4.06 -3.11 11.08
N LEU A 24 3.51 -2.57 12.17
CA LEU A 24 3.01 -1.18 12.18
C LEU A 24 4.14 -0.16 11.98
N GLU A 25 5.27 -0.37 12.66
CA GLU A 25 6.43 0.51 12.49
C GLU A 25 6.97 0.46 11.06
N ALA A 26 7.03 -0.73 10.48
CA ALA A 26 7.46 -0.89 9.09
C ALA A 26 6.51 -0.18 8.12
N ALA A 27 5.19 -0.29 8.35
CA ALA A 27 4.19 0.36 7.51
C ALA A 27 4.35 1.89 7.55
N HIS A 28 4.52 2.47 8.72
CA HIS A 28 4.76 3.92 8.87
C HIS A 28 6.04 4.34 8.15
N ARG A 29 7.12 3.60 8.35
CA ARG A 29 8.41 3.91 7.75
C ARG A 29 8.35 3.86 6.22
N GLU A 30 7.81 2.77 5.68
CA GLU A 30 7.72 2.60 4.23
C GLU A 30 6.81 3.63 3.58
N LEU A 31 5.68 3.96 4.20
CA LEU A 31 4.77 4.98 3.70
C LEU A 31 5.48 6.33 3.61
N CYS A 32 6.20 6.69 4.66
CA CYS A 32 6.98 7.94 4.69
C CYS A 32 8.10 7.94 3.65
N GLU A 33 8.88 6.85 3.57
CA GLU A 33 10.00 6.76 2.64
C GLU A 33 9.53 6.81 1.18
N GLU A 34 8.42 6.18 0.85
CA GLU A 34 7.96 6.05 -0.54
C GLU A 34 7.08 7.20 -1.00
N THR A 35 6.33 7.83 -0.10
CA THR A 35 5.33 8.85 -0.48
C THR A 35 5.43 10.16 0.28
N GLY A 36 6.26 10.23 1.30
CA GLY A 36 6.37 11.41 2.17
C GLY A 36 5.23 11.58 3.16
N VAL A 37 4.25 10.69 3.16
CA VAL A 37 3.11 10.77 4.09
C VAL A 37 3.54 10.35 5.48
N THR A 38 3.27 11.20 6.48
CA THR A 38 3.65 10.96 7.88
C THR A 38 2.51 11.26 8.82
N GLY A 39 2.61 10.72 10.03
CA GLY A 39 1.68 11.04 11.12
C GLY A 39 0.28 10.48 10.96
N GLN A 40 0.08 9.56 10.01
CA GLN A 40 -1.23 8.97 9.79
C GLN A 40 -1.54 7.91 10.82
N HIS A 41 -2.80 7.82 11.21
CA HIS A 41 -3.28 6.72 12.01
C HIS A 41 -3.48 5.51 11.09
N LEU A 42 -2.70 4.46 11.31
CA LEU A 42 -2.80 3.23 10.53
C LEU A 42 -3.61 2.19 11.30
N VAL A 43 -4.60 1.63 10.64
CA VAL A 43 -5.47 0.61 11.22
C VAL A 43 -5.22 -0.72 10.55
N TYR A 44 -4.90 -1.74 11.33
CA TYR A 44 -4.63 -3.08 10.79
C TYR A 44 -5.89 -3.65 10.13
N SER A 45 -5.73 -4.10 8.90
CA SER A 45 -6.82 -4.69 8.12
C SER A 45 -6.75 -6.21 8.11
N MET A 46 -5.67 -6.76 7.56
CA MET A 46 -5.56 -8.19 7.36
C MET A 46 -4.12 -8.62 7.15
N GLN A 47 -3.90 -9.92 7.27
CA GLN A 47 -2.69 -10.58 6.83
C GLN A 47 -2.99 -11.27 5.50
N PHE A 48 -2.15 -11.04 4.51
CA PHE A 48 -2.23 -11.71 3.21
C PHE A 48 -0.97 -12.55 3.02
N THR A 49 -1.15 -13.84 2.78
CA THR A 49 -0.04 -14.76 2.53
C THR A 49 0.15 -14.95 1.04
N GLY A 50 1.25 -14.42 0.51
CA GLY A 50 1.66 -14.61 -0.87
C GLY A 50 2.53 -15.85 -1.01
N LEU A 51 3.08 -16.04 -2.22
CA LEU A 51 3.94 -17.21 -2.50
C LEU A 51 5.25 -17.20 -1.70
N ALA A 52 5.81 -16.03 -1.48
CA ALA A 52 7.13 -15.89 -0.85
C ALA A 52 7.11 -15.05 0.44
N LYS A 53 6.03 -14.33 0.71
CA LYS A 53 5.98 -13.36 1.80
C LYS A 53 4.61 -13.34 2.47
N ILE A 54 4.63 -12.96 3.74
CA ILE A 54 3.43 -12.58 4.47
C ILE A 54 3.34 -11.06 4.42
N HIS A 55 2.19 -10.53 4.00
CA HIS A 55 1.93 -9.11 3.94
C HIS A 55 0.97 -8.70 5.06
N HIS A 56 1.37 -7.74 5.86
CA HIS A 56 0.49 -7.12 6.84
C HIS A 56 -0.10 -5.86 6.24
N VAL A 57 -1.42 -5.81 6.10
CA VAL A 57 -2.13 -4.75 5.39
C VAL A 57 -2.78 -3.79 6.39
N PHE A 58 -2.55 -2.50 6.18
CA PHE A 58 -3.11 -1.44 7.02
C PHE A 58 -3.93 -0.48 6.18
N PHE A 59 -4.96 0.10 6.77
CA PHE A 59 -5.67 1.25 6.20
C PHE A 59 -5.09 2.54 6.75
N ALA A 60 -5.02 3.54 5.89
CA ALA A 60 -4.66 4.90 6.26
C ALA A 60 -5.57 5.89 5.54
N GLU A 61 -6.03 6.90 6.25
CA GLU A 61 -6.66 8.05 5.61
C GLU A 61 -5.60 9.13 5.42
N VAL A 62 -5.47 9.61 4.19
CA VAL A 62 -4.55 10.71 3.88
C VAL A 62 -5.37 11.97 3.75
N GLY A 63 -5.17 12.90 4.69
CA GLY A 63 -5.92 14.14 4.73
C GLY A 63 -5.54 15.12 3.61
N PRO A 64 -6.36 16.15 3.39
CA PRO A 64 -6.13 17.13 2.32
C PRO A 64 -4.89 17.99 2.54
N ASP A 65 -4.35 18.00 3.75
CA ASP A 65 -3.13 18.73 4.10
C ASP A 65 -1.86 18.00 3.69
N GLN A 66 -1.97 16.75 3.24
CA GLN A 66 -0.83 15.98 2.75
C GLN A 66 -0.99 15.62 1.29
N THR A 67 0.06 15.84 0.52
CA THR A 67 0.11 15.49 -0.89
C THR A 67 1.19 14.42 -1.07
N PRO A 68 0.77 13.14 -1.26
CA PRO A 68 1.75 12.08 -1.51
C PRO A 68 2.56 12.37 -2.78
N GLN A 69 3.86 12.13 -2.71
CA GLN A 69 4.78 12.35 -3.82
C GLN A 69 5.74 11.16 -3.92
N ALA A 70 6.10 10.79 -5.15
CA ALA A 70 7.11 9.77 -5.37
C ALA A 70 8.42 10.20 -4.70
N ASN A 71 9.00 9.33 -3.91
CA ASN A 71 10.17 9.62 -3.10
C ASN A 71 11.16 8.45 -3.12
N ASN A 72 12.43 8.73 -2.90
CA ASN A 72 13.51 7.73 -2.92
C ASN A 72 13.48 6.92 -4.22
N GLU A 73 13.43 5.58 -4.16
CA GLU A 73 13.42 4.72 -5.34
C GLU A 73 12.08 4.70 -6.07
N ILE A 74 11.05 5.34 -5.55
CA ILE A 74 9.74 5.40 -6.19
C ILE A 74 9.75 6.48 -7.27
N GLU A 75 9.36 6.09 -8.49
CA GLU A 75 9.29 7.01 -9.63
C GLU A 75 7.90 7.60 -9.82
N LYS A 76 6.85 6.84 -9.49
CA LYS A 76 5.46 7.27 -9.66
C LYS A 76 4.65 6.97 -8.41
N CYS A 77 3.75 7.88 -8.08
CA CYS A 77 2.81 7.73 -6.99
C CYS A 77 1.48 8.31 -7.44
N LYS A 78 0.41 7.50 -7.42
CA LYS A 78 -0.90 7.91 -7.92
C LYS A 78 -2.04 7.31 -7.13
N TRP A 79 -3.13 8.07 -7.04
CA TRP A 79 -4.40 7.56 -6.56
C TRP A 79 -5.13 6.85 -7.69
N PHE A 80 -5.72 5.70 -7.38
CA PHE A 80 -6.55 4.94 -8.30
C PHE A 80 -7.84 4.54 -7.60
N PRO A 81 -8.98 4.54 -8.32
CA PRO A 81 -10.20 3.94 -7.78
C PRO A 81 -9.96 2.46 -7.45
N ILE A 82 -10.51 2.01 -6.35
CA ILE A 82 -10.30 0.62 -5.91
C ILE A 82 -10.79 -0.39 -6.97
N ASP A 83 -11.88 -0.09 -7.66
CA ASP A 83 -12.44 -0.94 -8.71
C ASP A 83 -11.71 -0.85 -10.05
N GLY A 84 -10.73 0.05 -10.17
CA GLY A 84 -9.94 0.21 -11.39
C GLY A 84 -8.60 -0.52 -11.37
N VAL A 85 -8.22 -1.11 -10.25
CA VAL A 85 -6.88 -1.70 -10.08
C VAL A 85 -6.68 -2.94 -10.95
N ASP A 86 -7.73 -3.71 -11.20
CA ASP A 86 -7.65 -4.90 -12.06
C ASP A 86 -7.17 -4.62 -13.48
N ALA A 87 -7.45 -3.43 -13.99
CA ALA A 87 -7.05 -3.02 -15.34
C ALA A 87 -5.60 -2.55 -15.41
N LEU A 88 -4.95 -2.39 -14.26
CA LEU A 88 -3.59 -1.86 -14.22
C LEU A 88 -2.55 -2.98 -14.33
N ARG A 89 -1.37 -2.59 -14.79
CA ARG A 89 -0.19 -3.44 -14.68
C ARG A 89 0.33 -3.33 -13.25
N ALA A 90 -0.26 -4.10 -12.36
CA ALA A 90 0.09 -4.11 -10.95
C ALA A 90 0.62 -5.48 -10.53
N SER A 91 1.34 -5.51 -9.41
CA SER A 91 1.87 -6.78 -8.87
C SER A 91 0.72 -7.69 -8.45
N ILE A 92 0.97 -9.00 -8.50
CA ILE A 92 -0.04 -10.00 -8.12
C ILE A 92 -0.50 -9.80 -6.66
N PRO A 93 0.39 -9.63 -5.66
CA PRO A 93 -0.07 -9.36 -4.31
C PRO A 93 -0.95 -8.11 -4.20
N THR A 94 -0.60 -7.04 -4.91
CA THR A 94 -1.39 -5.80 -4.91
C THR A 94 -2.81 -6.06 -5.40
N LYS A 95 -2.96 -6.73 -6.54
CA LYS A 95 -4.29 -7.03 -7.10
C LYS A 95 -5.12 -7.90 -6.15
N ARG A 96 -4.49 -8.92 -5.55
CA ARG A 96 -5.19 -9.81 -4.63
C ARG A 96 -5.62 -9.10 -3.36
N ILE A 97 -4.75 -8.29 -2.78
CA ILE A 97 -5.07 -7.52 -1.57
C ILE A 97 -6.20 -6.53 -1.85
N VAL A 98 -6.12 -5.79 -2.95
CA VAL A 98 -7.15 -4.81 -3.32
C VAL A 98 -8.49 -5.51 -3.56
N GLU A 99 -8.49 -6.66 -4.22
CA GLU A 99 -9.70 -7.46 -4.42
C GLU A 99 -10.34 -7.87 -3.09
N LEU A 100 -9.55 -8.34 -2.14
CA LEU A 100 -10.06 -8.73 -0.83
C LEU A 100 -10.64 -7.54 -0.06
N VAL A 101 -9.98 -6.40 -0.10
CA VAL A 101 -10.45 -5.17 0.52
C VAL A 101 -11.76 -4.71 -0.12
N TYR A 102 -11.82 -4.70 -1.45
CA TYR A 102 -13.01 -4.29 -2.19
C TYR A 102 -14.21 -5.18 -1.85
N ASN A 103 -14.03 -6.49 -1.85
CA ASN A 103 -15.08 -7.43 -1.52
C ASN A 103 -15.58 -7.27 -0.08
N HIS A 104 -14.67 -6.98 0.84
CA HIS A 104 -15.03 -6.73 2.24
C HIS A 104 -15.87 -5.46 2.39
N GLU A 105 -15.49 -4.39 1.71
CA GLU A 105 -16.25 -3.12 1.76
C GLU A 105 -17.63 -3.26 1.13
N ILE A 106 -17.77 -4.00 0.03
CA ILE A 106 -19.07 -4.26 -0.59
C ILE A 106 -19.99 -5.00 0.37
N ARG A 107 -19.49 -5.96 1.13
CA ARG A 107 -20.28 -6.74 2.08
C ARG A 107 -20.75 -5.92 3.27
N LYS A 108 -20.06 -4.83 3.59
CA LYS A 108 -20.45 -3.92 4.66
C LYS A 108 -21.58 -2.97 4.24
N ALA A 109 -21.73 -2.74 2.96
CA ALA A 109 -22.68 -1.76 2.43
C ALA A 109 -24.16 -2.23 2.51
#